data_6c6243cf422d92e55c33e1869de0568e
#
_entry.id   6c6243cf422d92e55c33e1869de0568e
#
_cell.length_a   1.000
_cell.length_b   1.000
_cell.length_c   1.000
_cell.angle_alpha   90.00
_cell.angle_beta   90.00
_cell.angle_gamma   90.00
#
_symmetry.space_group_name_H-M   'P 1'
#
loop_
_entity.id
_entity.type
_entity.pdbx_description
1 polymer ?
#
loop_
_entity_poly.entity_id
_entity_poly.type
_entity_poly.pdbx_seq_one_letter_code
_entity_poly.pdbx_strand_id
1 'polypeptide(L)'
;MNDSVDGVPAGAAEPPAEPPHSWLAALRARLGLPGAPTLRVMLEDALKGAGDGRAFSTEEREMLLRILRFGALRVVDVMVPRADIIAVDENEPVWELLKTFDAAGVSRLPLFRETLDDPRGMVHVKDLLRWLIGESLGRPASEGHVQSALARVAAATEARASVAELGRANLSKTIASTKLRRPMIFVPPSMPAPNLLIRMQSTHIHMALVVDEYGGTDGLVTIEDLVEQIVGDIEDEHDEAEAANIVQDAKLGLVTAARTPVRELETHLGLKLLTPEEEEDIDTLGGLVFALLGRVPARGELIRHPAGLEFEVLDADPRRVKKLRIHPPRPPAGLKGPAAPAKG
;
A
#
# COMPACT_ATOMS: atom_id res chain seq x y z
N MET A 1 -16.97 -46.32 -74.00
CA MET A 1 -17.10 -44.89 -74.30
C MET A 1 -16.79 -44.18 -73.01
N ASN A 2 -15.55 -43.86 -72.85
CA ASN A 2 -14.90 -42.53 -72.95
C ASN A 2 -15.60 -41.53 -72.02
N ASP A 3 -14.94 -40.87 -71.11
CA ASP A 3 -13.70 -40.18 -71.21
C ASP A 3 -13.09 -39.92 -69.84
N SER A 4 -11.77 -39.90 -69.81
CA SER A 4 -10.87 -39.43 -68.79
C SER A 4 -10.93 -37.91 -68.66
N VAL A 5 -10.88 -37.34 -67.44
CA VAL A 5 -10.30 -36.02 -67.18
C VAL A 5 -9.42 -36.03 -65.94
N ASP A 6 -8.19 -35.68 -66.14
CA ASP A 6 -7.10 -35.48 -65.18
C ASP A 6 -7.48 -34.49 -64.06
N GLY A 7 -7.22 -34.88 -62.80
CA GLY A 7 -7.21 -34.00 -61.64
C GLY A 7 -5.81 -33.77 -61.14
N VAL A 8 -5.31 -32.57 -61.26
CA VAL A 8 -4.05 -32.00 -60.78
C VAL A 8 -3.88 -32.21 -59.26
N PRO A 9 -2.73 -32.69 -58.74
CA PRO A 9 -2.48 -32.78 -57.30
C PRO A 9 -2.27 -31.35 -56.71
N ALA A 10 -3.08 -31.02 -55.72
CA ALA A 10 -2.92 -29.83 -54.90
C ALA A 10 -1.55 -29.87 -54.18
N GLY A 11 -0.73 -28.85 -54.42
CA GLY A 11 0.59 -28.67 -53.78
C GLY A 11 0.48 -28.60 -52.27
N ALA A 12 1.28 -29.40 -51.60
CA ALA A 12 1.53 -29.31 -50.19
C ALA A 12 2.18 -27.95 -49.88
N ALA A 13 1.50 -27.15 -49.07
CA ALA A 13 2.06 -25.93 -48.53
C ALA A 13 3.21 -26.32 -47.61
N GLU A 14 4.40 -25.89 -47.95
CA GLU A 14 5.57 -25.93 -47.04
C GLU A 14 5.25 -25.14 -45.75
N PRO A 15 5.62 -25.68 -44.55
CA PRO A 15 5.52 -24.91 -43.31
C PRO A 15 6.47 -23.69 -43.40
N PRO A 16 6.09 -22.54 -42.79
CA PRO A 16 6.94 -21.35 -42.80
C PRO A 16 8.28 -21.65 -42.13
N ALA A 17 9.35 -21.32 -42.82
CA ALA A 17 10.72 -21.44 -42.35
C ALA A 17 10.90 -20.73 -41.00
N GLU A 18 11.32 -21.45 -39.97
CA GLU A 18 11.72 -20.85 -38.70
C GLU A 18 12.86 -19.85 -38.91
N PRO A 19 12.85 -18.72 -38.18
CA PRO A 19 13.90 -17.70 -38.35
C PRO A 19 15.29 -18.26 -37.92
N PRO A 20 16.37 -17.90 -38.62
CA PRO A 20 17.69 -18.52 -38.50
C PRO A 20 18.49 -18.20 -37.23
N HIS A 21 17.81 -17.85 -36.13
CA HIS A 21 18.48 -17.37 -34.90
C HIS A 21 18.72 -18.45 -33.82
N SER A 22 18.22 -19.68 -33.96
CA SER A 22 18.29 -20.68 -32.90
C SER A 22 19.72 -21.31 -32.76
N TRP A 23 20.48 -21.45 -33.85
CA TRP A 23 21.82 -22.04 -33.81
C TRP A 23 22.87 -21.10 -33.20
N LEU A 24 22.75 -19.78 -33.42
CA LEU A 24 23.60 -18.75 -32.79
C LEU A 24 23.40 -18.68 -31.29
N ALA A 25 22.14 -18.81 -30.81
CA ALA A 25 21.83 -18.87 -29.40
C ALA A 25 22.42 -20.13 -28.74
N ALA A 26 22.33 -21.30 -29.42
CA ALA A 26 22.93 -22.56 -28.96
C ALA A 26 24.47 -22.50 -28.94
N LEU A 27 25.07 -21.83 -29.94
CA LEU A 27 26.54 -21.68 -30.02
C LEU A 27 27.06 -20.74 -28.92
N ARG A 28 26.34 -19.64 -28.63
CA ARG A 28 26.68 -18.71 -27.53
C ARG A 28 26.56 -19.35 -26.16
N ALA A 29 25.50 -20.15 -25.91
CA ALA A 29 25.34 -20.90 -24.68
C ALA A 29 26.49 -21.91 -24.47
N ARG A 30 26.98 -22.54 -25.54
CA ARG A 30 28.09 -23.52 -25.50
C ARG A 30 29.46 -22.87 -25.29
N LEU A 31 29.59 -21.58 -25.64
CA LEU A 31 30.84 -20.80 -25.48
C LEU A 31 30.85 -20.02 -24.14
N GLY A 32 29.82 -20.15 -23.27
CA GLY A 32 29.74 -19.43 -22.00
C GLY A 32 29.62 -17.91 -22.16
N LEU A 33 29.26 -17.42 -23.36
CA LEU A 33 29.04 -16.00 -23.59
C LEU A 33 27.67 -15.59 -22.99
N PRO A 34 27.57 -14.45 -22.31
CA PRO A 34 26.31 -13.97 -21.78
C PRO A 34 25.26 -13.92 -22.90
N GLY A 35 24.07 -14.49 -22.66
CA GLY A 35 22.96 -14.48 -23.61
C GLY A 35 22.64 -13.05 -24.04
N ALA A 36 22.05 -12.89 -25.24
CA ALA A 36 21.55 -11.59 -25.66
C ALA A 36 20.60 -11.05 -24.57
N PRO A 37 20.71 -9.76 -24.20
CA PRO A 37 19.83 -9.17 -23.19
C PRO A 37 18.37 -9.40 -23.61
N THR A 38 17.53 -9.84 -22.68
CA THR A 38 16.11 -10.00 -22.96
C THR A 38 15.52 -8.64 -23.32
N LEU A 39 14.45 -8.62 -24.14
CA LEU A 39 13.74 -7.39 -24.50
C LEU A 39 13.45 -6.51 -23.26
N ARG A 40 13.17 -7.15 -22.14
CA ARG A 40 12.93 -6.49 -20.85
C ARG A 40 14.17 -5.71 -20.37
N VAL A 41 15.35 -6.35 -20.34
CA VAL A 41 16.61 -5.71 -19.95
C VAL A 41 16.94 -4.55 -20.88
N MET A 42 16.70 -4.72 -22.20
CA MET A 42 16.92 -3.64 -23.18
C MET A 42 15.97 -2.46 -22.95
N LEU A 43 14.71 -2.72 -22.57
CA LEU A 43 13.74 -1.67 -22.22
C LEU A 43 14.11 -0.96 -20.92
N GLU A 44 14.52 -1.71 -19.89
CA GLU A 44 14.99 -1.12 -18.63
C GLU A 44 16.21 -0.23 -18.83
N ASP A 45 17.18 -0.66 -19.63
CA ASP A 45 18.39 0.12 -19.95
C ASP A 45 18.06 1.35 -20.80
N ALA A 46 17.14 1.21 -21.76
CA ALA A 46 16.68 2.34 -22.57
C ALA A 46 15.95 3.39 -21.72
N LEU A 47 15.10 2.95 -20.77
CA LEU A 47 14.39 3.83 -19.84
C LEU A 47 15.35 4.52 -18.85
N LYS A 48 16.39 3.83 -18.38
CA LYS A 48 17.43 4.42 -17.50
C LYS A 48 18.37 5.36 -18.23
N GLY A 49 18.69 5.06 -19.51
CA GLY A 49 19.65 5.80 -20.33
C GLY A 49 19.09 7.02 -21.07
N ALA A 50 17.77 7.16 -21.16
CA ALA A 50 17.12 8.26 -21.86
C ALA A 50 17.19 9.57 -21.04
N GLY A 51 18.36 10.22 -21.03
CA GLY A 51 18.61 11.49 -20.33
C GLY A 51 17.95 12.72 -20.96
N ASP A 52 17.35 12.61 -22.15
CA ASP A 52 16.69 13.73 -22.84
C ASP A 52 15.16 13.54 -22.74
N GLY A 53 14.49 14.36 -21.92
CA GLY A 53 13.05 14.33 -21.57
C GLY A 53 12.06 14.54 -22.72
N ARG A 54 12.38 14.06 -23.92
CA ARG A 54 11.54 14.25 -25.12
C ARG A 54 10.49 13.18 -25.36
N ALA A 55 10.60 12.00 -24.72
CA ALA A 55 9.67 10.89 -24.96
C ALA A 55 8.76 10.60 -23.77
N PHE A 56 9.28 10.69 -22.52
CA PHE A 56 8.55 10.40 -21.29
C PHE A 56 8.93 11.37 -20.19
N SER A 57 7.96 11.78 -19.35
CA SER A 57 8.26 12.51 -18.12
C SER A 57 9.03 11.63 -17.13
N THR A 58 9.55 12.23 -16.07
CA THR A 58 10.26 11.49 -15.01
C THR A 58 9.32 10.48 -14.34
N GLU A 59 8.09 10.90 -14.05
CA GLU A 59 7.05 10.11 -13.42
C GLU A 59 6.60 8.95 -14.32
N GLU A 60 6.37 9.21 -15.61
CA GLU A 60 6.04 8.17 -16.59
C GLU A 60 7.14 7.12 -16.71
N ARG A 61 8.39 7.54 -16.71
CA ARG A 61 9.56 6.64 -16.76
C ARG A 61 9.63 5.76 -15.52
N GLU A 62 9.47 6.36 -14.35
CA GLU A 62 9.46 5.61 -13.09
C GLU A 62 8.32 4.59 -13.04
N MET A 63 7.12 4.98 -13.45
CA MET A 63 5.97 4.08 -13.53
C MET A 63 6.25 2.92 -14.48
N LEU A 64 6.82 3.15 -15.65
CA LEU A 64 7.20 2.11 -16.60
C LEU A 64 8.23 1.14 -16.01
N LEU A 65 9.22 1.65 -15.28
CA LEU A 65 10.20 0.83 -14.58
C LEU A 65 9.57 0.00 -13.47
N ARG A 66 8.61 0.57 -12.71
CA ARG A 66 7.84 -0.16 -11.68
C ARG A 66 6.99 -1.27 -12.30
N ILE A 67 6.32 -1.03 -13.42
CA ILE A 67 5.56 -2.07 -14.16
C ILE A 67 6.47 -3.22 -14.58
N LEU A 68 7.65 -2.91 -15.10
CA LEU A 68 8.62 -3.94 -15.46
C LEU A 68 9.06 -4.73 -14.22
N ARG A 69 9.32 -4.10 -13.08
CA ARG A 69 9.68 -4.77 -11.83
C ARG A 69 8.53 -5.62 -11.28
N PHE A 70 7.31 -5.07 -11.27
CA PHE A 70 6.10 -5.76 -10.81
C PHE A 70 5.90 -7.11 -11.50
N GLY A 71 6.21 -7.20 -12.81
CA GLY A 71 6.15 -8.45 -13.55
C GLY A 71 7.06 -9.58 -13.03
N ALA A 72 8.04 -9.28 -12.17
CA ALA A 72 8.94 -10.27 -11.55
C ALA A 72 8.58 -10.59 -10.10
N LEU A 73 7.74 -9.78 -9.46
CA LEU A 73 7.37 -9.95 -8.05
C LEU A 73 6.46 -11.16 -7.85
N ARG A 74 6.61 -11.77 -6.68
CA ARG A 74 5.73 -12.82 -6.16
C ARG A 74 4.87 -12.25 -5.03
N VAL A 75 3.85 -12.97 -4.65
CA VAL A 75 2.95 -12.60 -3.55
C VAL A 75 3.73 -12.41 -2.24
N VAL A 76 4.72 -13.26 -1.96
CA VAL A 76 5.57 -13.16 -0.76
C VAL A 76 6.34 -11.84 -0.67
N ASP A 77 6.67 -11.24 -1.83
CA ASP A 77 7.44 -9.99 -1.88
C ASP A 77 6.59 -8.75 -1.53
N VAL A 78 5.25 -8.89 -1.56
CA VAL A 78 4.29 -7.77 -1.43
C VAL A 78 3.37 -7.94 -0.23
N MET A 79 3.23 -9.16 0.31
CA MET A 79 2.29 -9.47 1.38
C MET A 79 2.61 -8.76 2.69
N VAL A 80 1.58 -8.44 3.44
CA VAL A 80 1.67 -8.15 4.88
C VAL A 80 1.96 -9.46 5.59
N PRO A 81 3.07 -9.58 6.34
CA PRO A 81 3.42 -10.81 7.05
C PRO A 81 2.39 -11.18 8.12
N ARG A 82 2.30 -12.46 8.46
CA ARG A 82 1.39 -12.99 9.49
C ARG A 82 1.39 -12.19 10.79
N ALA A 83 2.56 -11.78 11.25
CA ALA A 83 2.73 -11.05 12.53
C ALA A 83 2.05 -9.68 12.54
N ASP A 84 1.86 -9.08 11.35
CA ASP A 84 1.31 -7.73 11.18
C ASP A 84 -0.17 -7.75 10.73
N ILE A 85 -0.78 -8.94 10.59
CA ILE A 85 -2.17 -9.06 10.20
C ILE A 85 -3.08 -8.61 11.34
N ILE A 86 -3.85 -7.55 11.10
CA ILE A 86 -4.95 -7.14 11.96
C ILE A 86 -6.21 -7.90 11.53
N ALA A 87 -6.76 -8.73 12.41
CA ALA A 87 -7.89 -9.60 12.14
C ALA A 87 -8.80 -9.70 13.36
N VAL A 88 -10.03 -10.22 13.19
CA VAL A 88 -11.02 -10.35 14.25
C VAL A 88 -11.57 -11.78 14.28
N ASP A 89 -11.74 -12.35 15.47
CA ASP A 89 -12.42 -13.63 15.63
C ASP A 89 -13.93 -13.49 15.33
N GLU A 90 -14.50 -14.39 14.54
CA GLU A 90 -15.92 -14.34 14.18
C GLU A 90 -16.86 -14.54 15.38
N ASN A 91 -16.36 -15.11 16.49
CA ASN A 91 -17.12 -15.30 17.74
C ASN A 91 -17.17 -14.04 18.60
N GLU A 92 -16.31 -13.06 18.31
CA GLU A 92 -16.33 -11.77 19.00
C GLU A 92 -17.61 -10.98 18.70
N PRO A 93 -18.03 -10.10 19.62
CA PRO A 93 -19.19 -9.25 19.42
C PRO A 93 -18.89 -8.13 18.39
N VAL A 94 -19.94 -7.62 17.74
CA VAL A 94 -19.84 -6.57 16.71
C VAL A 94 -19.16 -5.29 17.22
N TRP A 95 -19.27 -4.97 18.51
CA TRP A 95 -18.60 -3.81 19.06
C TRP A 95 -17.05 -3.91 18.99
N GLU A 96 -16.49 -5.12 19.13
CA GLU A 96 -15.04 -5.34 18.95
C GLU A 96 -14.62 -5.14 17.50
N LEU A 97 -15.43 -5.60 16.54
CA LEU A 97 -15.22 -5.35 15.11
C LEU A 97 -15.20 -3.85 14.80
N LEU A 98 -16.13 -3.06 15.39
CA LEU A 98 -16.15 -1.61 15.24
C LEU A 98 -14.87 -0.95 15.76
N LYS A 99 -14.45 -1.33 16.96
CA LYS A 99 -13.24 -0.83 17.60
C LYS A 99 -11.99 -1.18 16.80
N THR A 100 -11.94 -2.39 16.25
CA THR A 100 -10.80 -2.81 15.41
C THR A 100 -10.75 -2.02 14.10
N PHE A 101 -11.90 -1.75 13.46
CA PHE A 101 -11.93 -0.88 12.27
C PHE A 101 -11.47 0.53 12.57
N ASP A 102 -11.90 1.11 13.70
CA ASP A 102 -11.52 2.46 14.13
C ASP A 102 -10.01 2.55 14.42
N ALA A 103 -9.48 1.59 15.16
CA ALA A 103 -8.06 1.55 15.51
C ALA A 103 -7.15 1.27 14.31
N ALA A 104 -7.57 0.39 13.39
CA ALA A 104 -6.75 -0.01 12.23
C ALA A 104 -6.84 0.96 11.04
N GLY A 105 -7.91 1.76 10.93
CA GLY A 105 -8.11 2.70 9.81
C GLY A 105 -8.27 2.04 8.44
N VAL A 106 -8.60 0.74 8.39
CA VAL A 106 -8.69 -0.04 7.14
C VAL A 106 -10.13 -0.21 6.66
N SER A 107 -10.33 -0.53 5.39
CA SER A 107 -11.66 -0.78 4.83
C SER A 107 -12.13 -2.23 4.96
N ARG A 108 -11.22 -3.18 5.18
CA ARG A 108 -11.48 -4.62 5.22
C ARG A 108 -10.69 -5.27 6.33
N LEU A 109 -11.32 -6.18 7.07
CA LEU A 109 -10.68 -7.00 8.10
C LEU A 109 -10.91 -8.47 7.80
N PRO A 110 -9.88 -9.33 7.82
CA PRO A 110 -10.04 -10.77 7.78
C PRO A 110 -10.72 -11.26 9.05
N LEU A 111 -11.56 -12.28 8.89
CA LEU A 111 -12.18 -13.02 9.99
C LEU A 111 -11.54 -14.40 10.11
N PHE A 112 -11.31 -14.81 11.34
CA PHE A 112 -10.82 -16.13 11.67
C PHE A 112 -11.69 -16.74 12.78
N ARG A 113 -11.46 -18.00 13.12
CA ARG A 113 -12.03 -18.67 14.31
C ARG A 113 -10.88 -19.24 15.13
N GLU A 114 -10.76 -18.81 16.36
CA GLU A 114 -9.75 -19.24 17.34
C GLU A 114 -8.31 -18.91 16.91
N THR A 115 -7.92 -19.23 15.68
CA THR A 115 -6.57 -18.95 15.14
C THR A 115 -6.64 -18.41 13.73
N LEU A 116 -5.60 -17.67 13.31
CA LEU A 116 -5.47 -17.20 11.93
C LEU A 116 -5.41 -18.33 10.89
N ASP A 117 -5.14 -19.56 11.32
CA ASP A 117 -5.09 -20.74 10.45
C ASP A 117 -6.47 -21.36 10.19
N ASP A 118 -7.54 -20.88 10.87
CA ASP A 118 -8.93 -21.15 10.49
C ASP A 118 -9.61 -19.88 9.95
N PRO A 119 -9.23 -19.42 8.74
CA PRO A 119 -9.77 -18.21 8.13
C PRO A 119 -11.22 -18.44 7.69
N ARG A 120 -12.10 -17.52 8.08
CA ARG A 120 -13.55 -17.64 7.82
C ARG A 120 -14.02 -16.76 6.67
N GLY A 121 -13.25 -15.75 6.29
CA GLY A 121 -13.56 -14.77 5.26
C GLY A 121 -13.11 -13.38 5.66
N MET A 122 -13.79 -12.35 5.17
CA MET A 122 -13.53 -10.96 5.55
C MET A 122 -14.82 -10.19 5.82
N VAL A 123 -14.70 -9.07 6.52
CA VAL A 123 -15.76 -8.05 6.63
C VAL A 123 -15.29 -6.76 5.96
N HIS A 124 -16.21 -6.11 5.25
CA HIS A 124 -16.00 -4.78 4.71
C HIS A 124 -16.74 -3.75 5.56
N VAL A 125 -16.08 -2.63 5.92
CA VAL A 125 -16.65 -1.56 6.76
C VAL A 125 -18.00 -1.05 6.23
N LYS A 126 -18.20 -0.99 4.90
CA LYS A 126 -19.48 -0.60 4.29
C LYS A 126 -20.63 -1.56 4.62
N ASP A 127 -20.34 -2.86 4.78
CA ASP A 127 -21.38 -3.82 5.16
C ASP A 127 -21.71 -3.71 6.63
N LEU A 128 -20.71 -3.51 7.47
CA LEU A 128 -20.91 -3.21 8.88
C LEU A 128 -21.80 -1.98 9.07
N LEU A 129 -21.52 -0.90 8.33
CA LEU A 129 -22.35 0.31 8.38
C LEU A 129 -23.81 0.04 7.93
N ARG A 130 -24.01 -0.73 6.84
CA ARG A 130 -25.34 -1.12 6.37
C ARG A 130 -26.07 -1.98 7.40
N TRP A 131 -25.36 -2.92 8.03
CA TRP A 131 -25.90 -3.76 9.08
C TRP A 131 -26.33 -2.94 10.29
N LEU A 132 -25.50 -1.99 10.75
CA LEU A 132 -25.83 -1.09 11.84
C LEU A 132 -27.10 -0.30 11.58
N ILE A 133 -27.22 0.28 10.38
CA ILE A 133 -28.42 1.02 9.96
C ILE A 133 -29.65 0.09 9.94
N GLY A 134 -29.53 -1.10 9.37
CA GLY A 134 -30.62 -2.09 9.29
C GLY A 134 -31.07 -2.56 10.67
N GLU A 135 -30.14 -2.89 11.56
CA GLU A 135 -30.42 -3.33 12.92
C GLU A 135 -31.11 -2.22 13.73
N SER A 136 -30.64 -0.97 13.60
CA SER A 136 -31.23 0.20 14.28
C SER A 136 -32.69 0.45 13.86
N LEU A 137 -33.03 0.15 12.60
CA LEU A 137 -34.38 0.30 12.06
C LEU A 137 -35.27 -0.94 12.25
N GLY A 138 -34.79 -2.00 12.93
CA GLY A 138 -35.50 -3.27 13.07
C GLY A 138 -35.74 -4.00 11.74
N ARG A 139 -34.96 -3.68 10.69
CA ARG A 139 -35.04 -4.36 9.40
C ARG A 139 -33.99 -5.47 9.33
N PRO A 140 -34.35 -6.72 9.00
CA PRO A 140 -33.35 -7.75 8.76
C PRO A 140 -32.45 -7.30 7.60
N ALA A 141 -31.12 -7.57 7.72
CA ALA A 141 -30.16 -7.32 6.65
C ALA A 141 -30.60 -8.10 5.39
N SER A 142 -31.36 -7.44 4.51
CA SER A 142 -31.82 -8.03 3.25
C SER A 142 -30.65 -8.03 2.26
N GLU A 143 -30.52 -9.14 1.55
CA GLU A 143 -29.56 -9.36 0.49
C GLU A 143 -29.55 -8.20 -0.49
N GLY A 144 -28.40 -7.52 -0.56
CA GLY A 144 -28.25 -6.34 -1.38
C GLY A 144 -28.15 -6.66 -2.85
N HIS A 145 -29.21 -6.43 -3.60
CA HIS A 145 -29.12 -6.27 -5.05
C HIS A 145 -29.76 -4.96 -5.46
N VAL A 146 -28.96 -4.16 -6.17
CA VAL A 146 -29.30 -3.05 -7.06
C VAL A 146 -30.63 -2.36 -6.77
N GLN A 147 -30.63 -1.46 -5.81
CA GLN A 147 -31.73 -0.53 -5.63
C GLN A 147 -31.65 0.57 -6.72
N SER A 148 -32.80 0.85 -7.35
CA SER A 148 -32.93 1.95 -8.31
C SER A 148 -32.49 3.31 -7.71
N ALA A 149 -32.13 4.29 -8.55
CA ALA A 149 -31.72 5.62 -8.10
C ALA A 149 -32.73 6.29 -7.17
N LEU A 150 -34.04 6.07 -7.38
CA LEU A 150 -35.12 6.54 -6.52
C LEU A 150 -35.10 5.92 -5.12
N ALA A 151 -34.78 4.61 -5.00
CA ALA A 151 -34.63 3.95 -3.71
C ALA A 151 -33.40 4.46 -2.95
N ARG A 152 -32.34 4.92 -3.65
CA ARG A 152 -31.18 5.57 -3.01
C ARG A 152 -31.52 6.93 -2.40
N VAL A 153 -32.36 7.72 -3.05
CA VAL A 153 -32.80 9.04 -2.53
C VAL A 153 -33.74 8.85 -1.32
N ALA A 154 -34.68 7.91 -1.38
CA ALA A 154 -35.53 7.57 -0.24
C ALA A 154 -34.72 7.04 0.94
N ALA A 155 -33.74 6.14 0.70
CA ALA A 155 -32.84 5.64 1.72
C ALA A 155 -31.95 6.73 2.35
N ALA A 156 -31.54 7.75 1.57
CA ALA A 156 -30.78 8.88 2.09
C ALA A 156 -31.60 9.80 3.01
N THR A 157 -32.91 9.93 2.77
CA THR A 157 -33.82 10.68 3.64
C THR A 157 -34.12 9.92 4.93
N GLU A 158 -34.30 8.61 4.85
CA GLU A 158 -34.45 7.71 6.00
C GLU A 158 -33.15 7.58 6.81
N ALA A 159 -31.97 7.62 6.16
CA ALA A 159 -30.66 7.58 6.83
C ALA A 159 -30.42 8.77 7.75
N ARG A 160 -31.01 9.95 7.48
CA ARG A 160 -30.94 11.11 8.39
C ARG A 160 -31.70 10.87 9.70
N ALA A 161 -32.83 10.16 9.66
CA ALA A 161 -33.56 9.76 10.86
C ALA A 161 -32.83 8.61 11.59
N SER A 162 -32.17 7.70 10.87
CA SER A 162 -31.53 6.52 11.44
C SER A 162 -30.18 6.78 12.11
N VAL A 163 -29.45 7.86 11.76
CA VAL A 163 -28.22 8.25 12.48
C VAL A 163 -28.51 8.54 13.97
N ALA A 164 -29.66 9.14 14.28
CA ALA A 164 -30.07 9.36 15.69
C ALA A 164 -30.42 8.06 16.45
N GLU A 165 -30.62 6.95 15.73
CA GLU A 165 -31.04 5.66 16.29
C GLU A 165 -29.94 4.59 16.30
N LEU A 166 -28.73 4.89 15.79
CA LEU A 166 -27.62 3.92 15.75
C LEU A 166 -27.30 3.27 17.11
N GLY A 167 -27.59 3.98 18.20
CA GLY A 167 -27.47 3.44 19.56
C GLY A 167 -28.41 2.29 19.90
N ARG A 168 -29.40 1.97 19.05
CA ARG A 168 -30.34 0.85 19.26
C ARG A 168 -29.83 -0.47 18.67
N ALA A 169 -28.76 -0.44 17.87
CA ALA A 169 -28.19 -1.65 17.30
C ALA A 169 -27.66 -2.56 18.42
N ASN A 170 -27.97 -3.84 18.34
CA ASN A 170 -27.46 -4.83 19.31
C ASN A 170 -26.02 -5.22 18.97
N LEU A 171 -25.06 -4.44 19.46
CA LEU A 171 -23.63 -4.64 19.25
C LEU A 171 -23.04 -5.85 19.99
N SER A 172 -23.81 -6.47 20.91
CA SER A 172 -23.39 -7.68 21.62
C SER A 172 -23.60 -8.98 20.82
N LYS A 173 -24.24 -8.89 19.66
CA LYS A 173 -24.33 -10.03 18.73
C LYS A 173 -22.95 -10.45 18.27
N THR A 174 -22.69 -11.76 18.15
CA THR A 174 -21.45 -12.27 17.56
C THR A 174 -21.38 -11.95 16.06
N ILE A 175 -20.20 -11.67 15.55
CA ILE A 175 -19.97 -11.39 14.12
C ILE A 175 -20.48 -12.53 13.26
N ALA A 176 -20.24 -13.79 13.67
CA ALA A 176 -20.72 -15.00 13.00
C ALA A 176 -22.25 -15.00 12.78
N SER A 177 -23.03 -14.41 13.70
CA SER A 177 -24.50 -14.34 13.61
C SER A 177 -25.03 -13.28 12.63
N THR A 178 -24.16 -12.37 12.10
CA THR A 178 -24.57 -11.15 11.37
C THR A 178 -24.44 -11.38 9.88
N LYS A 179 -24.37 -12.20 9.15
CA LYS A 179 -24.20 -12.31 7.67
C LYS A 179 -23.27 -11.25 7.04
N LEU A 180 -22.34 -10.67 7.83
CA LEU A 180 -21.37 -9.68 7.36
C LEU A 180 -20.21 -10.31 6.58
N ARG A 181 -20.04 -11.61 6.69
CA ARG A 181 -18.93 -12.35 6.10
C ARG A 181 -18.99 -12.35 4.58
N ARG A 182 -17.89 -11.96 3.94
CA ARG A 182 -17.62 -12.09 2.51
C ARG A 182 -16.54 -13.13 2.24
N PRO A 183 -16.53 -13.74 1.06
CA PRO A 183 -15.43 -14.61 0.64
C PRO A 183 -14.14 -13.81 0.45
N MET A 184 -13.00 -14.48 0.56
CA MET A 184 -11.68 -13.99 0.16
C MET A 184 -10.93 -15.04 -0.68
N ILE A 185 -9.87 -14.60 -1.36
CA ILE A 185 -9.04 -15.47 -2.20
C ILE A 185 -7.97 -16.12 -1.33
N PHE A 186 -7.62 -17.37 -1.64
CA PHE A 186 -6.49 -18.08 -1.04
C PHE A 186 -5.43 -18.32 -2.11
N VAL A 187 -4.17 -18.01 -1.81
CA VAL A 187 -3.05 -18.10 -2.75
C VAL A 187 -1.77 -18.57 -2.06
N PRO A 188 -0.89 -19.30 -2.75
CA PRO A 188 0.43 -19.63 -2.22
C PRO A 188 1.37 -18.42 -2.31
N PRO A 189 2.40 -18.33 -1.44
CA PRO A 189 3.39 -17.25 -1.44
C PRO A 189 4.20 -17.16 -2.75
N SER A 190 4.36 -18.29 -3.45
CA SER A 190 5.11 -18.39 -4.71
C SER A 190 4.35 -17.88 -5.94
N MET A 191 3.04 -17.55 -5.83
CA MET A 191 2.26 -17.05 -6.96
C MET A 191 2.83 -15.73 -7.49
N PRO A 192 2.95 -15.55 -8.83
CA PRO A 192 3.31 -14.24 -9.39
C PRO A 192 2.28 -13.16 -9.03
N ALA A 193 2.74 -12.01 -8.55
CA ALA A 193 1.88 -10.88 -8.16
C ALA A 193 0.94 -10.40 -9.28
N PRO A 194 1.36 -10.33 -10.58
CA PRO A 194 0.45 -10.01 -11.67
C PRO A 194 -0.72 -10.99 -11.81
N ASN A 195 -0.50 -12.27 -11.56
CA ASN A 195 -1.56 -13.28 -11.64
C ASN A 195 -2.60 -13.09 -10.54
N LEU A 196 -2.16 -12.71 -9.34
CA LEU A 196 -3.06 -12.38 -8.24
C LEU A 196 -3.89 -11.13 -8.58
N LEU A 197 -3.27 -10.09 -9.13
CA LEU A 197 -3.98 -8.87 -9.55
C LEU A 197 -5.09 -9.19 -10.56
N ILE A 198 -4.80 -9.97 -11.60
CA ILE A 198 -5.78 -10.40 -12.61
C ILE A 198 -6.92 -11.21 -11.95
N ARG A 199 -6.58 -12.11 -11.02
CA ARG A 199 -7.56 -12.91 -10.29
C ARG A 199 -8.47 -12.06 -9.41
N MET A 200 -7.91 -11.06 -8.70
CA MET A 200 -8.69 -10.11 -7.90
C MET A 200 -9.65 -9.28 -8.75
N GLN A 201 -9.18 -8.80 -9.92
CA GLN A 201 -10.00 -8.05 -10.87
C GLN A 201 -11.15 -8.91 -11.43
N SER A 202 -10.89 -10.14 -11.86
CA SER A 202 -11.89 -11.04 -12.45
C SER A 202 -12.94 -11.52 -11.45
N THR A 203 -12.56 -11.69 -10.18
CA THR A 203 -13.46 -12.15 -9.11
C THR A 203 -14.13 -11.02 -8.36
N HIS A 204 -13.67 -9.77 -8.54
CA HIS A 204 -14.06 -8.60 -7.74
C HIS A 204 -13.83 -8.79 -6.22
N ILE A 205 -12.84 -9.61 -5.85
CA ILE A 205 -12.42 -9.84 -4.47
C ILE A 205 -11.06 -9.18 -4.27
N HIS A 206 -11.01 -8.15 -3.44
CA HIS A 206 -9.85 -7.28 -3.27
C HIS A 206 -8.97 -7.65 -2.08
N MET A 207 -9.09 -8.87 -1.56
CA MET A 207 -8.27 -9.37 -0.45
C MET A 207 -7.95 -10.85 -0.67
N ALA A 208 -6.70 -11.21 -0.49
CA ALA A 208 -6.22 -12.57 -0.55
C ALA A 208 -5.46 -12.93 0.73
N LEU A 209 -5.72 -14.11 1.27
CA LEU A 209 -4.92 -14.72 2.31
C LEU A 209 -3.83 -15.58 1.67
N VAL A 210 -2.62 -15.40 2.12
CA VAL A 210 -1.47 -16.20 1.69
C VAL A 210 -1.35 -17.41 2.60
N VAL A 211 -1.34 -18.59 1.99
CA VAL A 211 -1.38 -19.86 2.74
C VAL A 211 -0.18 -20.71 2.31
N ASP A 212 0.54 -21.23 3.30
CA ASP A 212 1.68 -22.12 3.11
C ASP A 212 1.27 -23.54 2.67
N GLU A 213 2.25 -24.41 2.43
CA GLU A 213 2.04 -25.79 2.00
C GLU A 213 1.39 -26.68 3.08
N TYR A 214 1.38 -26.23 4.32
CA TYR A 214 0.80 -26.94 5.48
C TYR A 214 -0.58 -26.43 5.83
N GLY A 215 -1.08 -25.41 5.12
CA GLY A 215 -2.37 -24.80 5.36
C GLY A 215 -2.34 -23.66 6.39
N GLY A 216 -1.16 -23.26 6.86
CA GLY A 216 -0.97 -22.14 7.76
C GLY A 216 -1.06 -20.79 7.03
N THR A 217 -1.52 -19.77 7.73
CA THR A 217 -1.58 -18.40 7.22
C THR A 217 -0.19 -17.77 7.28
N ASP A 218 0.37 -17.43 6.14
CA ASP A 218 1.68 -16.79 5.98
C ASP A 218 1.56 -15.25 5.94
N GLY A 219 0.50 -14.75 5.32
CA GLY A 219 0.33 -13.33 5.13
C GLY A 219 -1.02 -12.94 4.53
N LEU A 220 -1.15 -11.67 4.22
CA LEU A 220 -2.32 -11.05 3.61
C LEU A 220 -1.89 -10.13 2.48
N VAL A 221 -2.64 -10.09 1.38
CA VAL A 221 -2.43 -9.12 0.28
C VAL A 221 -3.75 -8.49 -0.10
N THR A 222 -3.77 -7.18 -0.26
CA THR A 222 -4.90 -6.46 -0.82
C THR A 222 -4.62 -6.01 -2.26
N ILE A 223 -5.65 -5.62 -3.00
CA ILE A 223 -5.46 -5.09 -4.36
C ILE A 223 -4.71 -3.76 -4.30
N GLU A 224 -4.90 -3.01 -3.24
CA GLU A 224 -4.23 -1.76 -2.95
C GLU A 224 -2.71 -1.98 -2.88
N ASP A 225 -2.22 -3.00 -2.16
CA ASP A 225 -0.79 -3.34 -2.06
C ASP A 225 -0.18 -3.68 -3.43
N LEU A 226 -0.93 -4.39 -4.28
CA LEU A 226 -0.47 -4.75 -5.64
C LEU A 226 -0.41 -3.54 -6.57
N VAL A 227 -1.38 -2.64 -6.48
CA VAL A 227 -1.44 -1.43 -7.31
C VAL A 227 -0.35 -0.44 -6.88
N GLU A 228 -0.07 -0.33 -5.59
CA GLU A 228 1.02 0.48 -5.04
C GLU A 228 2.38 0.11 -5.63
N GLN A 229 2.63 -1.18 -5.91
CA GLN A 229 3.89 -1.61 -6.57
C GLN A 229 4.04 -1.08 -8.00
N ILE A 230 2.95 -0.70 -8.65
CA ILE A 230 2.93 -0.17 -10.02
C ILE A 230 2.95 1.36 -10.01
N VAL A 231 2.04 1.96 -9.24
CA VAL A 231 1.85 3.42 -9.20
C VAL A 231 2.90 4.06 -8.29
N GLY A 232 3.32 3.37 -7.24
CA GLY A 232 4.10 3.91 -6.14
C GLY A 232 3.19 4.58 -5.11
N ASP A 233 3.79 5.24 -4.13
CA ASP A 233 3.02 6.09 -3.24
C ASP A 233 2.27 7.11 -4.09
N ILE A 234 0.94 7.11 -4.02
CA ILE A 234 0.12 8.17 -4.61
C ILE A 234 0.33 9.36 -3.70
N GLU A 235 1.30 10.22 -4.07
CA GLU A 235 1.42 11.53 -3.44
C GLU A 235 0.10 12.25 -3.76
N ASP A 236 -0.60 12.75 -2.74
CA ASP A 236 -1.81 13.52 -2.93
C ASP A 236 -1.42 14.78 -3.74
N GLU A 237 -2.23 15.19 -4.73
CA GLU A 237 -1.97 16.40 -5.53
C GLU A 237 -1.82 17.66 -4.65
N HIS A 238 -2.25 17.57 -3.39
CA HIS A 238 -1.99 18.58 -2.36
C HIS A 238 -0.58 18.49 -1.76
N ASP A 239 0.15 17.39 -1.92
CA ASP A 239 1.55 17.28 -1.46
C ASP A 239 2.53 17.99 -2.42
N GLU A 240 2.18 18.22 -3.69
CA GLU A 240 2.98 19.06 -4.62
C GLU A 240 2.94 20.56 -4.25
N ALA A 241 1.91 21.02 -3.57
CA ALA A 241 1.87 22.38 -3.02
C ALA A 241 2.81 22.56 -1.81
N GLU A 242 3.30 21.48 -1.20
CA GLU A 242 4.37 21.48 -0.20
C GLU A 242 5.74 21.19 -0.84
N ALA A 243 6.08 21.92 -1.92
CA ALA A 243 7.39 21.86 -2.59
C ALA A 243 8.58 22.33 -1.72
N ALA A 244 8.37 22.68 -0.48
CA ALA A 244 9.40 22.84 0.53
C ALA A 244 9.37 21.60 1.46
N ASN A 245 10.42 20.79 1.40
CA ASN A 245 10.60 19.65 2.33
C ASN A 245 10.50 20.07 3.81
N ILE A 246 10.68 21.36 4.10
CA ILE A 246 10.63 21.99 5.43
C ILE A 246 9.66 23.17 5.35
N VAL A 247 8.57 23.11 6.09
CA VAL A 247 7.50 24.12 6.11
C VAL A 247 7.36 24.73 7.52
N GLN A 248 7.29 26.05 7.58
CA GLN A 248 6.95 26.76 8.82
C GLN A 248 5.42 26.88 8.93
N ASP A 249 4.79 25.95 9.64
CA ASP A 249 3.34 25.98 9.90
C ASP A 249 3.00 26.99 11.00
N ALA A 250 1.90 27.73 10.83
CA ALA A 250 1.48 28.76 11.78
C ALA A 250 1.04 28.22 13.16
N LYS A 251 0.58 26.94 13.21
CA LYS A 251 0.09 26.28 14.43
C LYS A 251 1.06 25.24 14.97
N LEU A 252 1.67 24.50 14.06
CA LEU A 252 2.53 23.37 14.39
C LEU A 252 4.02 23.75 14.50
N GLY A 253 4.43 24.92 14.01
CA GLY A 253 5.85 25.31 13.96
C GLY A 253 6.56 24.70 12.76
N LEU A 254 7.80 24.22 12.95
CA LEU A 254 8.59 23.63 11.87
C LEU A 254 8.15 22.19 11.61
N VAL A 255 7.60 21.95 10.43
CA VAL A 255 7.10 20.64 9.98
C VAL A 255 7.90 20.19 8.76
N THR A 256 8.23 18.90 8.68
CA THR A 256 9.03 18.35 7.60
C THR A 256 8.51 16.96 7.18
N ALA A 257 8.65 16.62 5.90
CA ALA A 257 8.45 15.26 5.42
C ALA A 257 9.60 14.38 5.93
N ALA A 258 9.33 13.15 6.35
CA ALA A 258 10.37 12.25 6.84
C ALA A 258 11.38 11.83 5.75
N ARG A 259 11.02 11.96 4.47
CA ARG A 259 11.91 11.78 3.30
C ARG A 259 12.94 12.90 3.11
N THR A 260 12.78 14.04 3.81
CA THR A 260 13.71 15.17 3.72
C THR A 260 15.13 14.72 4.04
N PRO A 261 16.12 15.06 3.20
CA PRO A 261 17.52 14.79 3.50
C PRO A 261 17.95 15.46 4.83
N VAL A 262 18.66 14.74 5.69
CA VAL A 262 19.12 15.28 6.99
C VAL A 262 19.92 16.55 6.79
N ARG A 263 20.77 16.60 5.76
CA ARG A 263 21.61 17.79 5.41
C ARG A 263 20.78 19.04 5.10
N GLU A 264 19.57 18.89 4.57
CA GLU A 264 18.68 20.02 4.32
C GLU A 264 18.19 20.64 5.62
N LEU A 265 17.78 19.80 6.60
CA LEU A 265 17.41 20.28 7.95
C LEU A 265 18.60 20.86 8.69
N GLU A 266 19.78 20.25 8.60
CA GLU A 266 21.03 20.77 9.18
C GLU A 266 21.35 22.18 8.66
N THR A 267 21.22 22.37 7.36
CA THR A 267 21.43 23.68 6.69
C THR A 267 20.39 24.70 7.17
N HIS A 268 19.12 24.28 7.26
CA HIS A 268 18.02 25.16 7.70
C HIS A 268 18.17 25.61 9.16
N LEU A 269 18.63 24.73 10.04
CA LEU A 269 18.78 25.00 11.47
C LEU A 269 20.20 25.49 11.87
N GLY A 270 21.17 25.37 10.99
CA GLY A 270 22.57 25.68 11.29
C GLY A 270 23.19 24.73 12.33
N LEU A 271 22.71 23.50 12.42
CA LEU A 271 23.13 22.49 13.40
C LEU A 271 23.59 21.23 12.67
N LYS A 272 24.55 20.49 13.27
CA LYS A 272 24.92 19.15 12.81
C LYS A 272 24.13 18.10 13.59
N LEU A 273 23.50 17.18 12.87
CA LEU A 273 22.67 16.10 13.41
C LEU A 273 23.34 14.74 13.25
N LEU A 274 24.15 14.56 12.23
CA LEU A 274 24.86 13.32 11.95
C LEU A 274 26.34 13.45 12.30
N THR A 275 26.92 12.37 12.82
CA THR A 275 28.36 12.17 12.88
C THR A 275 28.89 11.80 11.49
N PRO A 276 30.20 11.95 11.20
CA PRO A 276 30.76 11.56 9.92
C PRO A 276 30.55 10.08 9.57
N GLU A 277 30.43 9.19 10.55
CA GLU A 277 30.17 7.76 10.39
C GLU A 277 28.70 7.50 10.03
N GLU A 278 27.76 8.25 10.61
CA GLU A 278 26.34 8.15 10.34
C GLU A 278 25.93 8.78 8.99
N GLU A 279 26.72 9.73 8.49
CA GLU A 279 26.48 10.37 7.18
C GLU A 279 26.61 9.38 5.98
N GLU A 280 27.26 8.22 6.18
CA GLU A 280 27.37 7.18 5.14
C GLU A 280 26.12 6.29 5.07
N ASP A 281 25.39 6.13 6.19
CA ASP A 281 24.28 5.19 6.31
C ASP A 281 22.88 5.85 6.39
N ILE A 282 22.82 7.14 6.73
CA ILE A 282 21.58 7.85 7.02
C ILE A 282 21.40 9.06 6.09
N ASP A 283 20.51 8.93 5.10
CA ASP A 283 20.23 10.02 4.16
C ASP A 283 19.06 10.91 4.59
N THR A 284 18.01 10.34 5.23
CA THR A 284 16.72 11.01 5.46
C THR A 284 16.40 11.16 6.96
N LEU A 285 15.52 12.12 7.29
CA LEU A 285 15.05 12.31 8.66
C LEU A 285 14.28 11.10 9.21
N GLY A 286 13.55 10.37 8.34
CA GLY A 286 12.91 9.11 8.73
C GLY A 286 13.93 8.03 9.09
N GLY A 287 15.03 7.94 8.33
CA GLY A 287 16.17 7.08 8.62
C GLY A 287 16.85 7.44 9.93
N LEU A 288 17.06 8.74 10.19
CA LEU A 288 17.62 9.24 11.44
C LEU A 288 16.75 8.85 12.66
N VAL A 289 15.44 9.08 12.57
CA VAL A 289 14.49 8.70 13.63
C VAL A 289 14.47 7.20 13.87
N PHE A 290 14.53 6.41 12.80
CA PHE A 290 14.62 4.95 12.90
C PHE A 290 15.94 4.50 13.57
N ALA A 291 17.06 5.09 13.18
CA ALA A 291 18.37 4.78 13.77
C ALA A 291 18.41 5.09 15.28
N LEU A 292 17.79 6.19 15.71
CA LEU A 292 17.71 6.57 17.12
C LEU A 292 16.89 5.60 17.98
N LEU A 293 15.85 4.96 17.41
CA LEU A 293 14.90 4.12 18.16
C LEU A 293 15.05 2.63 17.89
N GLY A 294 15.64 2.22 16.77
CA GLY A 294 15.68 0.84 16.29
C GLY A 294 14.33 0.28 15.86
N ARG A 295 13.31 1.13 15.73
CA ARG A 295 11.93 0.77 15.28
C ARG A 295 11.22 1.96 14.66
N VAL A 296 10.13 1.73 13.98
CA VAL A 296 9.23 2.79 13.53
C VAL A 296 8.43 3.32 14.75
N PRO A 297 8.47 4.62 15.06
CA PRO A 297 7.72 5.20 16.16
C PRO A 297 6.24 5.36 15.82
N ALA A 298 5.38 5.40 16.85
CA ALA A 298 3.96 5.65 16.71
C ALA A 298 3.66 7.16 16.51
N ARG A 299 2.51 7.47 15.92
CA ARG A 299 2.02 8.84 15.81
C ARG A 299 1.90 9.49 17.20
N GLY A 300 2.37 10.73 17.34
CA GLY A 300 2.41 11.49 18.60
C GLY A 300 3.62 11.17 19.47
N GLU A 301 4.51 10.27 19.09
CA GLU A 301 5.73 9.94 19.83
C GLU A 301 6.76 11.04 19.67
N LEU A 302 7.44 11.38 20.79
CA LEU A 302 8.50 12.38 20.87
C LEU A 302 9.86 11.69 20.97
N ILE A 303 10.75 11.99 20.04
CA ILE A 303 12.09 11.42 19.93
C ILE A 303 13.13 12.52 20.19
N ARG A 304 14.00 12.33 21.16
CA ARG A 304 15.06 13.28 21.49
C ARG A 304 16.35 12.95 20.77
N HIS A 305 16.88 13.94 20.08
CA HIS A 305 18.18 13.86 19.44
C HIS A 305 19.27 14.36 20.38
N PRO A 306 20.50 13.77 20.36
CA PRO A 306 21.60 14.22 21.19
C PRO A 306 21.98 15.70 21.00
N ALA A 307 21.75 16.27 19.82
CA ALA A 307 21.94 17.70 19.55
C ALA A 307 20.91 18.62 20.23
N GLY A 308 19.98 18.07 21.03
CA GLY A 308 18.98 18.83 21.81
C GLY A 308 17.67 19.11 21.05
N LEU A 309 17.52 18.65 19.81
CA LEU A 309 16.26 18.68 19.06
C LEU A 309 15.29 17.60 19.55
N GLU A 310 13.98 17.86 19.46
CA GLU A 310 12.96 16.83 19.63
C GLU A 310 12.16 16.70 18.33
N PHE A 311 11.98 15.46 17.86
CA PHE A 311 11.14 15.11 16.73
C PHE A 311 9.81 14.59 17.25
N GLU A 312 8.68 15.17 16.83
CA GLU A 312 7.33 14.68 17.11
C GLU A 312 6.78 14.04 15.85
N VAL A 313 6.32 12.79 15.94
CA VAL A 313 5.76 12.07 14.81
C VAL A 313 4.34 12.56 14.57
N LEU A 314 4.10 13.32 13.50
CA LEU A 314 2.76 13.76 13.11
C LEU A 314 2.01 12.70 12.34
N ASP A 315 2.73 11.94 11.50
CA ASP A 315 2.17 10.84 10.71
C ASP A 315 3.20 9.73 10.50
N ALA A 316 2.75 8.48 10.65
CA ALA A 316 3.55 7.28 10.42
C ALA A 316 2.63 6.10 10.06
N ASP A 317 3.15 5.18 9.25
CA ASP A 317 2.56 3.86 9.04
C ASP A 317 3.43 2.78 9.71
N PRO A 318 3.01 1.50 9.76
CA PRO A 318 3.77 0.43 10.41
C PRO A 318 5.18 0.21 9.83
N ARG A 319 5.46 0.71 8.62
CA ARG A 319 6.73 0.49 7.92
C ARG A 319 7.66 1.70 7.97
N ARG A 320 7.10 2.94 8.08
CA ARG A 320 7.89 4.19 8.01
C ARG A 320 7.20 5.38 8.65
N VAL A 321 8.01 6.35 9.03
CA VAL A 321 7.54 7.70 9.40
C VAL A 321 7.27 8.48 8.11
N LYS A 322 6.19 9.26 8.07
CA LYS A 322 5.80 10.11 6.93
C LYS A 322 6.05 11.59 7.19
N LYS A 323 5.67 12.09 8.36
CA LYS A 323 5.71 13.52 8.68
C LYS A 323 6.19 13.74 10.12
N LEU A 324 7.07 14.69 10.28
CA LEU A 324 7.69 15.04 11.55
C LEU A 324 7.46 16.52 11.85
N ARG A 325 7.29 16.83 13.13
CA ARG A 325 7.41 18.19 13.67
C ARG A 325 8.72 18.31 14.39
N ILE A 326 9.45 19.39 14.14
CA ILE A 326 10.74 19.68 14.75
C ILE A 326 10.54 20.69 15.85
N HIS A 327 10.93 20.32 17.07
CA HIS A 327 11.01 21.22 18.19
C HIS A 327 12.47 21.67 18.33
N PRO A 328 12.76 22.97 18.22
CA PRO A 328 14.12 23.47 18.39
C PRO A 328 14.63 23.22 19.83
N PRO A 329 15.95 23.20 20.05
CA PRO A 329 16.53 23.02 21.38
C PRO A 329 15.93 24.01 22.36
N ARG A 330 15.40 23.52 23.48
CA ARG A 330 14.91 24.39 24.54
C ARG A 330 16.09 25.12 25.14
N PRO A 331 16.14 26.48 25.16
CA PRO A 331 17.22 27.17 25.83
C PRO A 331 17.28 26.72 27.29
N PRO A 332 18.49 26.55 27.85
CA PRO A 332 18.65 26.12 29.24
C PRO A 332 17.86 27.09 30.14
N ALA A 333 17.01 26.54 31.00
CA ALA A 333 16.23 27.31 31.96
C ALA A 333 17.18 28.10 32.89
N GLY A 334 17.45 29.39 32.56
CA GLY A 334 18.35 30.19 33.40
C GLY A 334 18.83 31.54 32.86
N LEU A 335 18.59 31.88 31.57
CA LEU A 335 18.97 33.21 31.07
C LEU A 335 17.71 34.04 30.73
N LYS A 336 17.27 34.88 31.70
CA LYS A 336 16.36 35.97 31.42
C LYS A 336 17.04 36.88 30.38
N GLY A 337 16.45 36.95 29.17
CA GLY A 337 16.87 37.89 28.14
C GLY A 337 16.84 39.32 28.65
N PRO A 338 17.63 40.23 28.08
CA PRO A 338 17.67 41.63 28.48
C PRO A 338 16.32 42.29 28.30
N ALA A 339 15.87 42.98 29.34
CA ALA A 339 14.61 43.76 29.32
C ALA A 339 14.65 44.78 28.16
N ALA A 340 13.57 44.86 27.39
CA ALA A 340 13.40 45.90 26.37
C ALA A 340 13.42 47.29 27.00
N PRO A 341 14.04 48.28 26.34
CA PRO A 341 14.11 49.63 26.89
C PRO A 341 12.72 50.25 26.87
N ALA A 342 12.29 50.80 28.00
CA ALA A 342 11.09 51.57 28.16
C ALA A 342 11.13 52.79 27.21
N LYS A 343 10.11 52.94 26.37
CA LYS A 343 9.90 54.19 25.64
C LYS A 343 9.40 55.25 26.63
N GLY A 344 10.17 56.32 26.78
CA GLY A 344 9.75 57.57 27.35
C GLY A 344 8.98 58.39 26.30
#